data_10b8a444dbcf9f4221c07f57a393a0d9
#
_entry.id   10b8a444dbcf9f4221c07f57a393a0d9
#
_cell.length_a   1.000
_cell.length_b   1.000
_cell.length_c   1.000
_cell.angle_alpha   90.00
_cell.angle_beta   90.00
_cell.angle_gamma   90.00
#
_symmetry.space_group_name_H-M   'P 1'
#
loop_
_entity.id
_entity.type
_entity.pdbx_description
1 polymer ?
#
loop_
_entity_poly.entity_id
_entity_poly.type
_entity_poly.pdbx_seq_one_letter_code
_entity_poly.pdbx_strand_id
1 'polypeptide(L)'
;MSLPLEGLKVLAFEQYGAGPFGSQYLSDLGAEVIKIEPAGTDGDYLRALGPYFIDEERNSASSIFFQALNRNKKSITLNILSGEGKEIFCLLYT
;
A
#
# COMPACT_ATOMS: atom_id res chain seq x y z
N MET A 1 -8.62 21.67 -10.86
CA MET A 1 -9.63 20.66 -11.23
C MET A 1 -9.65 19.56 -10.18
N SER A 2 -10.82 19.25 -9.64
CA SER A 2 -10.94 18.20 -8.66
C SER A 2 -11.08 16.83 -9.33
N LEU A 3 -10.59 15.80 -8.64
CA LEU A 3 -10.74 14.42 -9.10
C LEU A 3 -12.01 13.81 -8.50
N PRO A 4 -12.60 12.79 -9.16
CA PRO A 4 -13.88 12.23 -8.73
C PRO A 4 -13.94 11.76 -7.28
N LEU A 5 -12.84 11.22 -6.76
CA LEU A 5 -12.80 10.68 -5.40
C LEU A 5 -11.99 11.54 -4.44
N GLU A 6 -11.75 12.79 -4.80
CA GLU A 6 -11.04 13.72 -3.91
C GLU A 6 -11.79 13.87 -2.60
N GLY A 7 -11.07 13.78 -1.48
CA GLY A 7 -11.63 13.83 -0.14
C GLY A 7 -12.00 12.47 0.45
N LEU A 8 -12.00 11.41 -0.36
CA LEU A 8 -12.25 10.06 0.12
C LEU A 8 -10.96 9.44 0.65
N LYS A 9 -11.01 8.86 1.85
CA LYS A 9 -9.89 8.15 2.44
C LYS A 9 -10.16 6.65 2.40
N VAL A 10 -9.19 5.88 1.94
CA VAL A 10 -9.27 4.43 1.83
C VAL A 10 -8.16 3.79 2.64
N LEU A 11 -8.50 2.85 3.52
CA LEU A 11 -7.53 2.02 4.21
C LEU A 11 -7.48 0.68 3.50
N ALA A 12 -6.30 0.31 3.02
CA ALA A 12 -6.15 -0.88 2.18
C ALA A 12 -5.26 -1.92 2.86
N PHE A 13 -5.88 -3.02 3.30
CA PHE A 13 -5.17 -4.23 3.72
C PHE A 13 -5.03 -5.12 2.50
N GLU A 14 -3.88 -5.09 1.87
CA GLU A 14 -3.70 -5.74 0.59
C GLU A 14 -2.25 -6.11 0.36
N GLN A 15 -2.05 -7.17 -0.41
CA GLN A 15 -0.73 -7.59 -0.85
C GLN A 15 -0.80 -8.15 -2.26
N TYR A 16 0.32 -8.17 -2.92
CA TYR A 16 0.53 -8.78 -4.22
C TYR A 16 -0.20 -8.04 -5.35
N GLY A 17 -1.25 -8.64 -5.92
CA GLY A 17 -1.80 -8.20 -7.21
C GLY A 17 -3.25 -7.71 -7.16
N ALA A 18 -4.21 -8.58 -6.85
CA ALA A 18 -5.63 -8.26 -7.01
C ALA A 18 -6.08 -7.07 -6.15
N GLY A 19 -5.74 -7.07 -4.86
CA GLY A 19 -6.08 -5.96 -3.98
C GLY A 19 -5.42 -4.66 -4.41
N PRO A 20 -4.08 -4.64 -4.53
CA PRO A 20 -3.38 -3.45 -5.00
C PRO A 20 -3.84 -2.93 -6.35
N PHE A 21 -4.14 -3.82 -7.29
CA PHE A 21 -4.65 -3.44 -8.60
C PHE A 21 -5.99 -2.70 -8.46
N GLY A 22 -6.90 -3.22 -7.63
CA GLY A 22 -8.20 -2.59 -7.40
C GLY A 22 -8.08 -1.24 -6.71
N SER A 23 -7.31 -1.14 -5.62
CA SER A 23 -7.17 0.12 -4.91
C SER A 23 -6.36 1.15 -5.71
N GLN A 24 -5.58 0.71 -6.69
CA GLN A 24 -4.88 1.62 -7.59
C GLN A 24 -5.86 2.49 -8.39
N TYR A 25 -7.00 1.93 -8.81
CA TYR A 25 -8.03 2.72 -9.48
C TYR A 25 -8.56 3.82 -8.57
N LEU A 26 -8.76 3.52 -7.30
CA LEU A 26 -9.23 4.52 -6.34
C LEU A 26 -8.22 5.64 -6.17
N SER A 27 -6.95 5.28 -6.07
CA SER A 27 -5.86 6.24 -5.96
C SER A 27 -5.76 7.13 -7.20
N ASP A 28 -5.86 6.54 -8.38
CA ASP A 28 -5.80 7.27 -9.64
C ASP A 28 -6.96 8.26 -9.78
N LEU A 29 -8.11 7.96 -9.17
CA LEU A 29 -9.28 8.82 -9.22
C LEU A 29 -9.32 9.89 -8.12
N GLY A 30 -8.28 9.96 -7.30
CA GLY A 30 -8.11 11.04 -6.33
C GLY A 30 -8.32 10.68 -4.87
N ALA A 31 -8.66 9.43 -4.56
CA ALA A 31 -8.77 9.00 -3.17
C ALA A 31 -7.39 8.98 -2.51
N GLU A 32 -7.36 9.31 -1.21
CA GLU A 32 -6.17 9.11 -0.40
C GLU A 32 -6.15 7.64 0.02
N VAL A 33 -5.30 6.84 -0.60
CA VAL A 33 -5.18 5.43 -0.25
C VAL A 33 -4.00 5.25 0.70
N ILE A 34 -4.30 4.71 1.88
CA ILE A 34 -3.29 4.38 2.88
C ILE A 34 -3.18 2.86 2.91
N LYS A 35 -2.06 2.36 2.38
CA LYS A 35 -1.77 0.93 2.35
C LYS A 35 -1.19 0.53 3.69
N ILE A 36 -1.80 -0.49 4.30
CA ILE A 36 -1.34 -1.01 5.58
C ILE A 36 -0.57 -2.30 5.33
N GLU A 37 0.72 -2.26 5.62
CA GLU A 37 1.62 -3.38 5.38
C GLU A 37 1.96 -4.09 6.69
N PRO A 38 2.24 -5.39 6.64
CA PRO A 38 2.53 -6.14 7.88
C PRO A 38 3.83 -5.70 8.52
N ALA A 39 3.82 -5.63 9.85
CA ALA A 39 5.02 -5.38 10.64
C ALA A 39 5.81 -6.69 10.81
N GLY A 40 7.10 -6.58 11.08
CA GLY A 40 7.96 -7.74 11.30
C GLY A 40 8.42 -8.44 10.03
N THR A 41 8.08 -7.89 8.88
CA THR A 41 8.50 -8.37 7.56
C THR A 41 8.97 -7.16 6.74
N ASP A 42 9.35 -7.38 5.49
CA ASP A 42 9.70 -6.27 4.58
C ASP A 42 8.45 -5.64 3.93
N GLY A 43 7.29 -5.77 4.56
CA GLY A 43 6.03 -5.23 4.05
C GLY A 43 5.36 -6.16 3.03
N ASP A 44 4.76 -5.55 2.00
CA ASP A 44 4.18 -6.32 0.90
C ASP A 44 5.29 -7.10 0.19
N TYR A 45 5.15 -8.42 0.10
CA TYR A 45 6.18 -9.25 -0.48
C TYR A 45 6.41 -8.96 -1.97
N LEU A 46 5.47 -8.29 -2.64
CA LEU A 46 5.66 -7.88 -4.03
C LEU A 46 6.82 -6.89 -4.18
N ARG A 47 7.19 -6.18 -3.11
CA ARG A 47 8.34 -5.27 -3.13
C ARG A 47 9.63 -5.96 -3.55
N ALA A 48 9.76 -7.23 -3.21
CA ALA A 48 10.96 -8.02 -3.48
C ALA A 48 10.80 -8.98 -4.65
N LEU A 49 9.66 -8.96 -5.33
CA LEU A 49 9.38 -9.91 -6.41
C LEU A 49 9.91 -9.40 -7.74
N GLY A 50 10.83 -10.18 -8.34
CA GLY A 50 11.39 -9.89 -9.64
C GLY A 50 10.51 -10.30 -10.80
N PRO A 51 11.07 -10.33 -11.99
CA PRO A 51 12.52 -10.24 -12.25
C PRO A 51 13.09 -8.82 -12.36
N TYR A 52 12.27 -7.79 -12.44
CA TYR A 52 12.75 -6.43 -12.69
C TYR A 52 12.68 -5.55 -11.46
N PHE A 53 13.75 -4.80 -11.23
CA PHE A 53 13.89 -3.89 -10.10
C PHE A 53 14.40 -2.54 -10.60
N ILE A 54 13.97 -1.46 -9.94
CA ILE A 54 14.47 -0.11 -10.23
C ILE A 54 15.94 -0.03 -9.85
N ASP A 55 16.28 -0.62 -8.70
CA ASP A 55 17.66 -0.74 -8.24
C ASP A 55 18.24 -2.04 -8.78
N GLU A 56 19.27 -1.94 -9.61
CA GLU A 56 19.94 -3.09 -10.22
C GLU A 56 20.55 -4.04 -9.18
N GLU A 57 20.84 -3.55 -8.00
CA GLU A 57 21.34 -4.38 -6.91
C GLU A 57 20.24 -5.20 -6.23
N ARG A 58 19.01 -5.09 -6.72
CA ARG A 58 17.87 -5.84 -6.25
C ARG A 58 17.51 -5.55 -4.79
N ASN A 59 17.51 -4.27 -4.45
CA ASN A 59 17.03 -3.83 -3.18
C ASN A 59 15.58 -4.30 -3.00
N SER A 60 15.25 -4.84 -1.83
CA SER A 60 13.96 -5.45 -1.54
C SER A 60 12.76 -4.53 -1.71
N ALA A 61 12.97 -3.23 -1.79
CA ALA A 61 11.88 -2.26 -1.93
C ALA A 61 11.70 -1.75 -3.35
N SER A 62 12.44 -2.26 -4.33
CA SER A 62 12.53 -1.64 -5.65
C SER A 62 11.86 -2.41 -6.78
N SER A 63 11.00 -3.38 -6.49
CA SER A 63 10.30 -4.15 -7.53
C SER A 63 9.47 -3.26 -8.44
N ILE A 64 9.62 -3.41 -9.74
CA ILE A 64 8.83 -2.68 -10.73
C ILE A 64 7.36 -3.10 -10.67
N PHE A 65 7.09 -4.38 -10.40
CA PHE A 65 5.71 -4.84 -10.16
C PHE A 65 5.04 -4.08 -9.04
N PHE A 66 5.75 -3.91 -7.93
CA PHE A 66 5.19 -3.16 -6.81
C PHE A 66 4.88 -1.72 -7.20
N GLN A 67 5.78 -1.07 -7.92
CA GLN A 67 5.59 0.31 -8.34
C GLN A 67 4.39 0.46 -9.27
N ALA A 68 4.17 -0.50 -10.16
CA ALA A 68 3.06 -0.44 -11.12
C ALA A 68 1.69 -0.50 -10.44
N LEU A 69 1.58 -1.22 -9.32
CA LEU A 69 0.30 -1.46 -8.64
C LEU A 69 0.09 -0.61 -7.39
N ASN A 70 1.06 0.20 -7.02
CA ASN A 70 1.01 0.95 -5.76
C ASN A 70 1.40 2.41 -5.89
N ARG A 71 1.35 2.96 -7.08
CA ARG A 71 1.67 4.39 -7.27
C ARG A 71 0.64 5.27 -6.57
N ASN A 72 1.09 6.40 -6.08
CA ASN A 72 0.26 7.40 -5.43
C ASN A 72 -0.46 6.92 -4.18
N LYS A 73 0.00 5.84 -3.57
CA LYS A 73 -0.50 5.37 -2.28
C LYS A 73 0.47 5.78 -1.18
N LYS A 74 -0.08 6.10 -0.02
CA LYS A 74 0.71 6.22 1.21
C LYS A 74 0.85 4.83 1.81
N SER A 75 1.93 4.58 2.50
CA SER A 75 2.17 3.28 3.13
C SER A 75 2.51 3.47 4.60
N ILE A 76 1.91 2.65 5.44
CA ILE A 76 2.29 2.53 6.85
C ILE A 76 2.50 1.06 7.20
N THR A 77 3.38 0.82 8.15
CA THR A 77 3.59 -0.51 8.70
C THR A 77 2.88 -0.59 10.04
N LEU A 78 2.03 -1.59 10.21
CA LEU A 78 1.22 -1.70 11.41
C LEU A 78 0.99 -3.16 11.76
N ASN A 79 1.26 -3.51 13.03
CA ASN A 79 0.94 -4.84 13.55
C ASN A 79 -0.49 -4.83 14.09
N ILE A 80 -1.45 -5.24 13.28
CA ILE A 80 -2.86 -5.27 13.67
C ILE A 80 -3.19 -6.43 14.61
N LEU A 81 -2.24 -7.32 14.87
CA LEU A 81 -2.44 -8.39 15.85
C LEU A 81 -2.19 -7.92 17.28
N SER A 82 -1.49 -6.81 17.47
CA SER A 82 -1.29 -6.22 18.79
C SER A 82 -2.48 -5.34 19.17
N GLY A 83 -2.70 -5.16 20.48
CA GLY A 83 -3.75 -4.27 20.97
C GLY A 83 -3.52 -2.82 20.52
N GLU A 84 -2.30 -2.35 20.58
CA GLU A 84 -1.95 -1.00 20.15
C GLU A 84 -2.16 -0.81 18.66
N GLY A 85 -1.79 -1.80 17.85
CA GLY A 85 -2.01 -1.75 16.41
C GLY A 85 -3.49 -1.69 16.05
N LYS A 86 -4.32 -2.45 16.74
CA LYS A 86 -5.78 -2.40 16.55
C LYS A 86 -6.35 -1.02 16.88
N GLU A 87 -5.88 -0.41 17.96
CA GLU A 87 -6.32 0.93 18.33
C GLU A 87 -5.96 1.97 17.27
N ILE A 88 -4.73 1.89 16.76
CA ILE A 88 -4.28 2.80 15.71
C ILE A 88 -5.12 2.61 14.45
N PHE A 89 -5.38 1.38 14.08
CA PHE A 89 -6.22 1.08 12.92
C PHE A 89 -7.62 1.68 13.08
N CYS A 90 -8.22 1.50 14.27
CA CYS A 90 -9.55 2.07 14.54
C CYS A 90 -9.55 3.59 14.44
N LEU A 91 -8.49 4.25 14.90
CA LEU A 91 -8.37 5.71 14.81
C LEU A 91 -8.25 6.18 13.35
N LEU A 92 -7.63 5.38 12.49
CA LEU A 92 -7.45 5.76 11.09
C LEU A 92 -8.76 5.81 10.32
N TYR A 93 -9.74 4.95 10.63
CA TYR A 93 -10.98 4.93 9.87
C TYR A 93 -12.14 5.63 10.58
N THR A 94 -11.96 6.06 11.79
CA THR A 94 -12.96 6.87 12.50
C THR A 94 -12.61 8.36 12.38
#